data_c40c24c3546a8db381a559aaa4ca069c
#
_entry.id   c40c24c3546a8db381a559aaa4ca069c
#
_cell.length_a   1.000
_cell.length_b   1.000
_cell.length_c   1.000
_cell.angle_alpha   90.00
_cell.angle_beta   90.00
_cell.angle_gamma   90.00
#
_symmetry.space_group_name_H-M   'P 1'
#
loop_
_entity.id
_entity.type
_entity.pdbx_description
1 polymer ?
#
loop_
_entity_poly.entity_id
_entity_poly.type
_entity_poly.pdbx_seq_one_letter_code
_entity_poly.pdbx_strand_id
1 'polypeptide(L)'
;MKRITIKNILQKKGKEPIICLTAYSKPTAEILDKYCDIILVGDSVGMVLYGMKTTREVKFETMILHGKTVKNSTKRSLVVFDMPYKTYSNKLLAYKNVKRVMKLTKCDAVKLEGGKKIILSLIHI
;
A
#
# COMPACT_ATOMS: atom_id res chain seq x y z
N MET A 1 2.36 -16.46 -14.19
CA MET A 1 1.69 -16.60 -12.88
C MET A 1 0.43 -15.75 -12.85
N LYS A 2 -0.67 -16.28 -12.27
CA LYS A 2 -1.91 -15.53 -12.10
C LYS A 2 -1.77 -14.57 -10.91
N ARG A 3 -2.21 -13.31 -11.07
CA ARG A 3 -2.17 -12.30 -10.01
C ARG A 3 -3.11 -12.68 -8.85
N ILE A 4 -2.62 -12.49 -7.62
CA ILE A 4 -3.42 -12.67 -6.41
C ILE A 4 -4.44 -11.53 -6.33
N THR A 5 -5.69 -11.88 -6.06
CA THR A 5 -6.81 -10.95 -5.92
C THR A 5 -7.22 -10.80 -4.47
N ILE A 6 -8.00 -9.78 -4.16
CA ILE A 6 -8.61 -9.61 -2.82
C ILE A 6 -9.41 -10.86 -2.43
N LYS A 7 -10.14 -11.47 -3.39
CA LYS A 7 -10.88 -12.72 -3.16
C LYS A 7 -9.97 -13.86 -2.70
N ASN A 8 -8.79 -14.00 -3.32
CA ASN A 8 -7.83 -15.03 -2.90
C ASN A 8 -7.33 -14.80 -1.46
N ILE A 9 -7.05 -13.54 -1.08
CA ILE A 9 -6.65 -13.20 0.30
C ILE A 9 -7.77 -13.54 1.30
N LEU A 10 -9.00 -13.15 1.00
CA LEU A 10 -10.15 -13.47 1.85
C LEU A 10 -10.36 -14.98 2.02
N GLN A 11 -10.13 -15.78 1.00
CA GLN A 11 -10.25 -17.25 1.05
C GLN A 11 -9.20 -17.91 1.95
N LYS A 12 -8.05 -17.28 2.15
CA LYS A 12 -6.99 -17.77 3.06
C LYS A 12 -7.33 -17.53 4.54
N LYS A 13 -8.19 -16.54 4.85
CA LYS A 13 -8.52 -16.18 6.24
C LYS A 13 -9.01 -17.41 7.02
N GLY A 14 -8.33 -17.68 8.16
CA GLY A 14 -8.65 -18.81 9.02
C GLY A 14 -8.21 -20.20 8.50
N LYS A 15 -7.51 -20.27 7.36
CA LYS A 15 -7.06 -21.53 6.74
C LYS A 15 -5.54 -21.58 6.59
N GLU A 16 -4.95 -20.53 6.04
CA GLU A 16 -3.53 -20.45 5.71
C GLU A 16 -2.94 -19.11 6.16
N PRO A 17 -1.64 -19.06 6.53
CA PRO A 17 -0.97 -17.80 6.76
C PRO A 17 -0.98 -16.93 5.50
N ILE A 18 -1.17 -15.62 5.69
CA ILE A 18 -1.01 -14.61 4.64
C ILE A 18 0.36 -13.97 4.82
N ILE A 19 1.24 -14.12 3.83
CA ILE A 19 2.59 -13.57 3.86
C ILE A 19 2.54 -12.15 3.31
N CYS A 20 2.80 -11.15 4.18
CA CYS A 20 2.85 -9.75 3.83
C CYS A 20 4.22 -9.17 4.21
N LEU A 21 4.96 -8.64 3.23
CA LEU A 21 6.22 -7.94 3.47
C LEU A 21 6.23 -6.59 2.77
N THR A 22 7.13 -5.71 3.22
CA THR A 22 7.26 -4.34 2.69
C THR A 22 8.33 -4.28 1.60
N ALA A 23 8.05 -3.55 0.51
CA ALA A 23 9.02 -3.22 -0.52
C ALA A 23 8.89 -1.76 -0.96
N TYR A 24 10.03 -1.16 -1.34
CA TYR A 24 10.10 0.23 -1.82
C TYR A 24 10.79 0.35 -3.17
N SER A 25 11.50 -0.68 -3.61
CA SER A 25 12.32 -0.67 -4.81
C SER A 25 12.00 -1.82 -5.75
N LYS A 26 12.39 -1.68 -7.01
CA LYS A 26 12.22 -2.73 -8.02
C LYS A 26 12.89 -4.05 -7.63
N PRO A 27 14.18 -4.11 -7.27
CA PRO A 27 14.83 -5.39 -6.96
C PRO A 27 14.16 -6.14 -5.81
N THR A 28 13.82 -5.42 -4.73
CA THR A 28 13.14 -6.01 -3.58
C THR A 28 11.75 -6.53 -3.95
N ALA A 29 10.98 -5.74 -4.71
CA ALA A 29 9.66 -6.13 -5.14
C ALA A 29 9.67 -7.39 -6.03
N GLU A 30 10.61 -7.49 -6.97
CA GLU A 30 10.77 -8.66 -7.87
C GLU A 30 11.13 -9.95 -7.10
N ILE A 31 11.94 -9.82 -6.04
CA ILE A 31 12.28 -10.96 -5.18
C ILE A 31 11.06 -11.39 -4.37
N LEU A 32 10.42 -10.44 -3.68
CA LEU A 32 9.29 -10.72 -2.78
C LEU A 32 8.05 -11.20 -3.53
N ASP A 33 7.85 -10.76 -4.78
CA ASP A 33 6.71 -11.16 -5.61
C ASP A 33 6.58 -12.67 -5.80
N LYS A 34 7.68 -13.40 -5.65
CA LYS A 34 7.69 -14.86 -5.76
C LYS A 34 7.10 -15.57 -4.53
N TYR A 35 7.20 -14.94 -3.37
CA TYR A 35 6.92 -15.57 -2.07
C TYR A 35 5.74 -14.96 -1.32
N CYS A 36 5.49 -13.65 -1.50
CA CYS A 36 4.48 -12.93 -0.72
C CYS A 36 3.10 -13.01 -1.37
N ASP A 37 2.08 -13.06 -0.54
CA ASP A 37 0.69 -12.85 -0.97
C ASP A 37 0.39 -11.36 -1.16
N ILE A 38 0.95 -10.54 -0.26
CA ILE A 38 0.78 -9.09 -0.23
C ILE A 38 2.16 -8.44 -0.19
N ILE A 39 2.35 -7.38 -0.98
CA ILE A 39 3.48 -6.46 -0.85
C ILE A 39 2.94 -5.09 -0.43
N LEU A 40 3.41 -4.61 0.72
CA LEU A 40 3.07 -3.28 1.24
C LEU A 40 4.08 -2.25 0.76
N VAL A 41 3.59 -1.17 0.16
CA VAL A 41 4.39 0.04 -0.07
C VAL A 41 4.17 0.94 1.14
N GLY A 42 4.99 0.76 2.18
CA GLY A 42 4.83 1.40 3.48
C GLY A 42 5.36 2.84 3.51
N ASP A 43 4.73 3.71 4.29
CA ASP A 43 5.23 5.08 4.57
C ASP A 43 6.52 5.06 5.40
N SER A 44 6.86 3.92 6.01
CA SER A 44 8.17 3.66 6.61
C SER A 44 9.36 3.83 5.64
N VAL A 45 9.13 3.94 4.34
CA VAL A 45 10.15 4.32 3.34
C VAL A 45 10.89 5.62 3.75
N GLY A 46 10.20 6.56 4.37
CA GLY A 46 10.80 7.79 4.87
C GLY A 46 11.92 7.53 5.86
N MET A 47 11.69 6.64 6.82
CA MET A 47 12.70 6.26 7.82
C MET A 47 13.77 5.34 7.23
N VAL A 48 13.36 4.34 6.44
CA VAL A 48 14.25 3.27 5.97
C VAL A 48 15.19 3.74 4.86
N LEU A 49 14.71 4.51 3.88
CA LEU A 49 15.50 4.93 2.73
C LEU A 49 15.99 6.38 2.81
N TYR A 50 15.24 7.26 3.49
CA TYR A 50 15.55 8.70 3.50
C TYR A 50 16.05 9.22 4.85
N GLY A 51 16.19 8.35 5.86
CA GLY A 51 16.71 8.73 7.18
C GLY A 51 15.83 9.74 7.95
N MET A 52 14.54 9.83 7.59
CA MET A 52 13.58 10.68 8.28
C MET A 52 13.37 10.19 9.72
N LYS A 53 13.09 11.09 10.65
CA LYS A 53 12.87 10.74 12.06
C LYS A 53 11.53 10.02 12.30
N THR A 54 10.55 10.24 11.42
CA THR A 54 9.21 9.68 11.54
C THR A 54 8.58 9.46 10.15
N THR A 55 7.68 8.49 10.04
CA THR A 55 6.92 8.23 8.80
C THR A 55 6.06 9.43 8.39
N ARG A 56 5.73 10.33 9.34
CA ARG A 56 4.90 11.53 9.08
C ARG A 56 5.56 12.57 8.17
N GLU A 57 6.86 12.47 7.95
CA GLU A 57 7.63 13.41 7.11
C GLU A 57 7.58 13.01 5.62
N VAL A 58 7.17 11.78 5.31
CA VAL A 58 7.15 11.31 3.94
C VAL A 58 6.09 12.04 3.10
N LYS A 59 6.52 12.56 1.96
CA LYS A 59 5.64 13.30 1.05
C LYS A 59 4.77 12.34 0.22
N PHE A 60 3.54 12.77 -0.05
CA PHE A 60 2.59 12.00 -0.84
C PHE A 60 3.13 11.64 -2.24
N GLU A 61 3.80 12.58 -2.90
CA GLU A 61 4.39 12.35 -4.23
C GLU A 61 5.51 11.31 -4.21
N THR A 62 6.34 11.31 -3.16
CA THR A 62 7.36 10.29 -2.94
C THR A 62 6.75 8.91 -2.85
N MET A 63 5.68 8.77 -2.05
CA MET A 63 4.96 7.51 -1.94
C MET A 63 4.36 7.04 -3.28
N ILE A 64 3.83 7.96 -4.08
CA ILE A 64 3.30 7.63 -5.42
C ILE A 64 4.40 7.05 -6.32
N LEU A 65 5.61 7.61 -6.29
CA LEU A 65 6.74 7.08 -7.06
C LEU A 65 7.10 5.66 -6.63
N HIS A 66 7.20 5.39 -5.32
CA HIS A 66 7.45 4.05 -4.80
C HIS A 66 6.29 3.09 -5.14
N GLY A 67 5.05 3.54 -5.01
CA GLY A 67 3.87 2.75 -5.38
C GLY A 67 3.90 2.30 -6.84
N LYS A 68 4.20 3.23 -7.76
CA LYS A 68 4.39 2.90 -9.19
C LYS A 68 5.51 1.89 -9.41
N THR A 69 6.67 2.13 -8.78
CA THR A 69 7.85 1.27 -8.92
C THR A 69 7.54 -0.16 -8.47
N VAL A 70 6.99 -0.32 -7.28
CA VAL A 70 6.67 -1.65 -6.74
C VAL A 70 5.58 -2.33 -7.58
N LYS A 71 4.51 -1.60 -7.92
CA LYS A 71 3.42 -2.18 -8.72
C LYS A 71 3.88 -2.64 -10.10
N ASN A 72 4.72 -1.88 -10.77
CA ASN A 72 5.27 -2.24 -12.09
C ASN A 72 6.25 -3.42 -12.02
N SER A 73 6.82 -3.67 -10.85
CA SER A 73 7.79 -4.75 -10.62
C SER A 73 7.15 -6.04 -10.10
N THR A 74 5.83 -6.05 -9.85
CA THR A 74 5.11 -7.20 -9.33
C THR A 74 4.15 -7.78 -10.37
N LYS A 75 4.15 -9.11 -10.50
CA LYS A 75 3.28 -9.85 -11.43
C LYS A 75 2.24 -10.69 -10.69
N ARG A 76 2.57 -11.16 -9.49
CA ARG A 76 1.78 -12.11 -8.70
C ARG A 76 1.12 -11.47 -7.48
N SER A 77 1.90 -10.84 -6.60
CA SER A 77 1.44 -10.34 -5.30
C SER A 77 0.41 -9.22 -5.41
N LEU A 78 -0.52 -9.18 -4.47
CA LEU A 78 -1.41 -8.05 -4.28
C LEU A 78 -0.60 -6.89 -3.67
N VAL A 79 -0.65 -5.72 -4.32
CA VAL A 79 0.11 -4.54 -3.86
C VAL A 79 -0.81 -3.59 -3.10
N VAL A 80 -0.46 -3.34 -1.84
CA VAL A 80 -1.16 -2.41 -0.94
C VAL A 80 -0.33 -1.13 -0.80
N PHE A 81 -0.96 0.02 -1.00
CA PHE A 81 -0.34 1.33 -0.82
C PHE A 81 -0.72 1.92 0.54
N ASP A 82 0.29 2.27 1.35
CA ASP A 82 0.10 2.93 2.64
C ASP A 82 -0.11 4.42 2.43
N MET A 83 -1.26 4.93 2.87
CA MET A 83 -1.62 6.34 2.71
C MET A 83 -0.84 7.19 3.71
N PRO A 84 -0.01 8.17 3.27
CA PRO A 84 0.79 9.00 4.16
C PRO A 84 -0.06 9.80 5.15
N TYR A 85 0.54 10.12 6.28
CA TYR A 85 -0.06 10.95 7.32
C TYR A 85 -0.72 12.22 6.77
N LYS A 86 -1.87 12.62 7.29
CA LYS A 86 -2.70 13.77 6.87
C LYS A 86 -3.31 13.69 5.47
N THR A 87 -3.10 12.64 4.69
CA THR A 87 -3.70 12.54 3.34
C THR A 87 -5.15 12.02 3.35
N TYR A 88 -5.68 11.66 4.52
CA TYR A 88 -7.02 11.10 4.72
C TYR A 88 -7.72 11.61 6.00
N SER A 89 -7.45 12.85 6.41
CA SER A 89 -7.97 13.44 7.64
C SER A 89 -9.49 13.66 7.66
N ASN A 90 -10.13 13.67 6.51
CA ASN A 90 -11.60 13.68 6.34
C ASN A 90 -12.00 12.88 5.10
N LYS A 91 -13.30 12.57 4.99
CA LYS A 91 -13.85 11.70 3.93
C LYS A 91 -13.59 12.20 2.50
N LEU A 92 -13.72 13.51 2.26
CA LEU A 92 -13.52 14.08 0.92
C LEU A 92 -12.06 14.00 0.51
N LEU A 93 -11.16 14.36 1.42
CA LEU A 93 -9.72 14.28 1.18
C LEU A 93 -9.27 12.84 0.99
N ALA A 94 -9.75 11.92 1.83
CA ALA A 94 -9.47 10.50 1.71
C ALA A 94 -9.89 9.96 0.34
N TYR A 95 -11.15 10.20 -0.06
CA TYR A 95 -11.65 9.77 -1.36
C TYR A 95 -10.83 10.33 -2.53
N LYS A 96 -10.58 11.64 -2.53
CA LYS A 96 -9.78 12.31 -3.57
C LYS A 96 -8.38 11.71 -3.69
N ASN A 97 -7.70 11.55 -2.57
CA ASN A 97 -6.32 11.05 -2.56
C ASN A 97 -6.24 9.56 -2.88
N VAL A 98 -7.14 8.73 -2.37
CA VAL A 98 -7.21 7.31 -2.73
C VAL A 98 -7.48 7.14 -4.22
N LYS A 99 -8.46 7.86 -4.77
CA LYS A 99 -8.73 7.86 -6.22
C LYS A 99 -7.49 8.23 -7.03
N ARG A 100 -6.73 9.23 -6.57
CA ARG A 100 -5.46 9.64 -7.21
C ARG A 100 -4.41 8.53 -7.14
N VAL A 101 -4.20 7.91 -5.96
CA VAL A 101 -3.29 6.79 -5.80
C VAL A 101 -3.64 5.64 -6.72
N MET A 102 -4.89 5.18 -6.68
CA MET A 102 -5.35 4.05 -7.50
C MET A 102 -5.17 4.32 -8.99
N LYS A 103 -5.47 5.54 -9.44
CA LYS A 103 -5.29 5.96 -10.84
C LYS A 103 -3.81 5.96 -11.25
N LEU A 104 -2.93 6.52 -10.43
CA LEU A 104 -1.53 6.75 -10.78
C LEU A 104 -0.64 5.54 -10.57
N THR A 105 -0.88 4.76 -9.51
CA THR A 105 -0.01 3.64 -9.15
C THR A 105 -0.51 2.30 -9.65
N LYS A 106 -1.83 2.18 -9.88
CA LYS A 106 -2.51 0.91 -10.18
C LYS A 106 -2.36 -0.14 -9.07
N CYS A 107 -2.04 0.27 -7.84
CA CYS A 107 -2.05 -0.61 -6.68
C CYS A 107 -3.44 -1.26 -6.50
N ASP A 108 -3.47 -2.41 -5.83
CA ASP A 108 -4.69 -3.22 -5.73
C ASP A 108 -5.56 -2.82 -4.53
N ALA A 109 -4.96 -2.19 -3.52
CA ALA A 109 -5.63 -1.70 -2.33
C ALA A 109 -4.84 -0.56 -1.68
N VAL A 110 -5.47 0.13 -0.71
CA VAL A 110 -4.83 1.13 0.14
C VAL A 110 -4.98 0.74 1.61
N LYS A 111 -4.00 1.16 2.44
CA LYS A 111 -4.03 1.05 3.90
C LYS A 111 -4.16 2.45 4.49
N LEU A 112 -5.05 2.61 5.47
CA LEU A 112 -5.23 3.82 6.27
C LEU A 112 -5.10 3.47 7.75
N GLU A 113 -4.47 4.35 8.53
CA GLU A 113 -4.31 4.20 9.97
C GLU A 113 -5.13 5.23 10.73
N GLY A 114 -5.79 4.83 11.87
CA GLY A 114 -6.42 5.81 12.74
C GLY A 114 -7.69 5.41 13.49
N GLY A 115 -8.07 4.17 13.55
CA GLY A 115 -9.18 3.68 14.39
C GLY A 115 -10.53 4.38 14.08
N LYS A 116 -11.36 4.62 15.11
CA LYS A 116 -12.73 5.16 14.96
C LYS A 116 -12.81 6.49 14.21
N LYS A 117 -11.79 7.35 14.32
CA LYS A 117 -11.78 8.70 13.69
C LYS A 117 -11.77 8.66 12.16
N ILE A 118 -11.33 7.58 11.54
CA ILE A 118 -11.27 7.44 10.08
C ILE A 118 -12.35 6.53 9.48
N ILE A 119 -13.27 5.99 10.30
CA ILE A 119 -14.32 5.08 9.83
C ILE A 119 -15.12 5.70 8.69
N LEU A 120 -15.52 6.96 8.81
CA LEU A 120 -16.26 7.66 7.76
C LEU A 120 -15.44 7.79 6.45
N SER A 121 -14.13 7.96 6.55
CA SER A 121 -13.24 7.96 5.37
C SER A 121 -13.21 6.60 4.70
N LEU A 122 -13.11 5.52 5.48
CA LEU A 122 -13.11 4.15 4.97
C LEU A 122 -14.41 3.75 4.28
N ILE A 123 -15.57 4.12 4.86
CA ILE A 123 -16.88 3.81 4.28
C ILE A 123 -17.07 4.45 2.90
N HIS A 124 -16.51 5.65 2.66
CA HIS A 124 -16.66 6.39 1.40
C HIS A 124 -15.63 6.01 0.32
N ILE A 125 -14.61 5.26 0.68
CA ILE A 125 -13.61 4.76 -0.26
C ILE A 125 -14.09 3.48 -0.93
#